data_12eb1b8aecbbdb28e665a16b74313971
#
_entry.id   12eb1b8aecbbdb28e665a16b74313971
#
_cell.length_a   1.000
_cell.length_b   1.000
_cell.length_c   1.000
_cell.angle_alpha   90.00
_cell.angle_beta   90.00
_cell.angle_gamma   90.00
#
_symmetry.space_group_name_H-M   'P 1'
#
loop_
_entity.id
_entity.type
_entity.pdbx_description
1 polymer ?
#
loop_
_entity_poly.entity_id
_entity_poly.type
_entity_poly.pdbx_seq_one_letter_code
_entity_poly.pdbx_strand_id
1 'polypeptide(L)'
;MSVEEGPTAEEADPLDAFRQFFALERDVLVLSLAMFAFSLGFQMTSRYMAEYLYALGTGAVIVGVFGSVGNVISALYPYPGGAISDRIGSRYALTVFGLLSTVGFAVWLVAPWLGPLAVPAVFLGLFLSQAWKSFGLGASFAIVKQAVPPSQLAAGFASTETFRRTAFLVGPLIAAALFYPFGSGDADVVLAFQLILLVAVVFGVLGTAAQHLLYDPGGDSFGTEFEGVSQLVADLRNLPAELRPLLVADTLVRFANGMVYVFFVVVVTRFLGTGLDLAAPAVGDLSLSPQSYFGVLLGLEMLVALLTMVPVAKAAERVGLKPVVALGFFVYAIFPILLINAPPGDAAVLAALFAFSGLRFAGLPAHKALIVGPAETGAGGRVTGAYYLVRNLIVIPSAALGGLLWAGFSNPLTGEEVFAGDPTVAFGIATAVGLVGTGYFALFGEEFEAYT
;
A
#
# COMPACT_ATOMS: atom_id res chain seq x y z
N MET A 1 -6.17 -0.73 55.86
CA MET A 1 -6.55 -0.63 54.44
C MET A 1 -5.23 -0.60 53.67
N SER A 2 -4.80 -1.78 53.27
CA SER A 2 -3.59 -1.97 52.47
C SER A 2 -3.90 -1.64 51.03
N VAL A 3 -3.18 -0.68 50.47
CA VAL A 3 -3.21 -0.37 49.04
C VAL A 3 -2.51 -1.55 48.33
N GLU A 4 -3.25 -2.32 47.55
CA GLU A 4 -2.68 -3.27 46.63
C GLU A 4 -1.93 -2.49 45.53
N GLU A 5 -0.60 -2.62 45.53
CA GLU A 5 0.23 -2.20 44.41
C GLU A 5 -0.16 -3.03 43.18
N GLY A 6 -0.67 -2.34 42.14
CA GLY A 6 -0.93 -2.95 40.84
C GLY A 6 0.38 -3.52 40.24
N PRO A 7 0.30 -4.51 39.36
CA PRO A 7 1.46 -5.20 38.80
C PRO A 7 2.37 -4.20 38.09
N THR A 8 3.63 -4.17 38.55
CA THR A 8 4.74 -3.49 37.89
C THR A 8 4.83 -3.97 36.45
N ALA A 9 4.97 -3.04 35.50
CA ALA A 9 5.22 -3.38 34.11
C ALA A 9 6.51 -4.21 34.02
N GLU A 10 6.36 -5.54 33.97
CA GLU A 10 7.44 -6.43 33.60
C GLU A 10 7.95 -6.01 32.22
N GLU A 11 9.26 -5.80 32.13
CA GLU A 11 9.96 -5.63 30.86
C GLU A 11 9.63 -6.84 29.98
N ALA A 12 8.68 -6.68 29.07
CA ALA A 12 8.28 -7.74 28.17
C ALA A 12 9.49 -8.14 27.32
N ASP A 13 10.01 -9.34 27.55
CA ASP A 13 11.06 -9.92 26.72
C ASP A 13 10.58 -9.90 25.25
N PRO A 14 11.37 -9.32 24.33
CA PRO A 14 11.04 -9.36 22.89
C PRO A 14 10.72 -10.77 22.38
N LEU A 15 11.28 -11.81 22.99
CA LEU A 15 11.01 -13.21 22.69
C LEU A 15 9.63 -13.68 23.18
N ASP A 16 9.10 -13.10 24.27
CA ASP A 16 7.75 -13.42 24.75
C ASP A 16 6.67 -12.83 23.84
N ALA A 17 6.91 -11.65 23.27
CA ALA A 17 6.04 -11.12 22.23
C ALA A 17 6.03 -12.03 21.00
N PHE A 18 7.16 -12.63 20.61
CA PHE A 18 7.23 -13.65 19.55
C PHE A 18 6.52 -14.96 19.94
N ARG A 19 6.65 -15.42 21.18
CA ARG A 19 5.95 -16.63 21.68
C ARG A 19 4.45 -16.43 21.74
N GLN A 20 3.98 -15.27 22.20
CA GLN A 20 2.55 -14.91 22.16
C GLN A 20 2.00 -14.87 20.73
N PHE A 21 2.84 -14.51 19.77
CA PHE A 21 2.51 -14.48 18.34
C PHE A 21 2.21 -15.88 17.75
N PHE A 22 2.90 -16.93 18.23
CA PHE A 22 2.61 -18.32 17.84
C PHE A 22 1.55 -19.00 18.72
N ALA A 23 1.15 -18.38 19.82
CA ALA A 23 0.07 -18.82 20.70
C ALA A 23 -1.31 -18.26 20.31
N LEU A 24 -1.41 -17.66 19.10
CA LEU A 24 -2.66 -17.11 18.58
C LEU A 24 -3.69 -18.21 18.31
N GLU A 25 -4.95 -17.85 18.49
CA GLU A 25 -6.07 -18.65 18.01
C GLU A 25 -5.82 -19.09 16.56
N ARG A 26 -6.10 -20.36 16.28
CA ARG A 26 -5.84 -21.01 14.99
C ARG A 26 -6.37 -20.19 13.80
N ASP A 27 -7.56 -19.62 13.93
CA ASP A 27 -8.20 -18.86 12.84
C ASP A 27 -7.50 -17.54 12.55
N VAL A 28 -6.98 -16.87 13.59
CA VAL A 28 -6.15 -15.66 13.40
C VAL A 28 -4.84 -16.00 12.70
N LEU A 29 -4.22 -17.13 13.03
CA LEU A 29 -3.00 -17.58 12.36
C LEU A 29 -3.25 -17.92 10.89
N VAL A 30 -4.32 -18.67 10.59
CA VAL A 30 -4.73 -19.02 9.22
C VAL A 30 -4.99 -17.76 8.40
N LEU A 31 -5.73 -16.81 8.95
CA LEU A 31 -5.98 -15.51 8.33
C LEU A 31 -4.67 -14.75 8.09
N SER A 32 -3.77 -14.71 9.07
CA SER A 32 -2.47 -14.03 8.98
C SER A 32 -1.61 -14.61 7.86
N LEU A 33 -1.57 -15.94 7.73
CA LEU A 33 -0.85 -16.62 6.64
C LEU A 33 -1.47 -16.33 5.27
N ALA A 34 -2.80 -16.30 5.17
CA ALA A 34 -3.47 -15.90 3.93
C ALA A 34 -3.20 -14.44 3.59
N MET A 35 -3.23 -13.53 4.59
CA MET A 35 -2.84 -12.12 4.41
C MET A 35 -1.39 -11.97 3.94
N PHE A 36 -0.48 -12.77 4.50
CA PHE A 36 0.91 -12.80 4.03
C PHE A 36 0.99 -13.22 2.56
N ALA A 37 0.36 -14.35 2.19
CA ALA A 37 0.40 -14.88 0.83
C ALA A 37 -0.13 -13.89 -0.21
N PHE A 38 -1.32 -13.31 0.02
CA PHE A 38 -1.89 -12.32 -0.89
C PHE A 38 -1.11 -11.01 -0.90
N SER A 39 -0.65 -10.53 0.26
CA SER A 39 0.18 -9.32 0.34
C SER A 39 1.52 -9.51 -0.37
N LEU A 40 2.12 -10.70 -0.28
CA LEU A 40 3.33 -11.05 -1.00
C LEU A 40 3.12 -10.95 -2.52
N GLY A 41 2.06 -11.61 -3.05
CA GLY A 41 1.69 -11.52 -4.47
C GLY A 41 1.50 -10.08 -4.92
N PHE A 42 0.80 -9.26 -4.14
CA PHE A 42 0.61 -7.85 -4.43
C PHE A 42 1.91 -7.04 -4.43
N GLN A 43 2.78 -7.24 -3.45
CA GLN A 43 4.01 -6.46 -3.34
C GLN A 43 5.04 -6.83 -4.41
N MET A 44 5.07 -8.09 -4.83
CA MET A 44 5.90 -8.51 -5.95
C MET A 44 5.41 -7.93 -7.29
N THR A 45 4.10 -7.78 -7.47
CA THR A 45 3.51 -7.43 -8.78
C THR A 45 3.21 -5.95 -8.93
N SER A 46 2.50 -5.34 -7.97
CA SER A 46 1.95 -3.98 -8.11
C SER A 46 3.02 -2.90 -8.30
N ARG A 47 4.21 -3.11 -7.76
CA ARG A 47 5.33 -2.17 -7.86
C ARG A 47 5.97 -2.14 -9.24
N TYR A 48 5.89 -3.23 -9.99
CA TYR A 48 6.47 -3.39 -11.32
C TYR A 48 5.44 -3.28 -12.44
N MET A 49 4.16 -3.07 -12.13
CA MET A 49 3.10 -3.05 -13.13
C MET A 49 3.30 -1.96 -14.20
N ALA A 50 3.82 -0.79 -13.82
CA ALA A 50 4.15 0.26 -14.79
C ALA A 50 5.25 -0.21 -15.76
N GLU A 51 6.30 -0.83 -15.26
CA GLU A 51 7.38 -1.41 -16.06
C GLU A 51 6.86 -2.48 -17.02
N TYR A 52 6.00 -3.36 -16.51
CA TYR A 52 5.35 -4.39 -17.33
C TYR A 52 4.45 -3.79 -18.43
N LEU A 53 3.66 -2.76 -18.14
CA LEU A 53 2.86 -2.06 -19.14
C LEU A 53 3.74 -1.40 -20.22
N TYR A 54 4.86 -0.78 -19.83
CA TYR A 54 5.82 -0.24 -20.79
C TYR A 54 6.43 -1.36 -21.67
N ALA A 55 6.79 -2.51 -21.07
CA ALA A 55 7.31 -3.65 -21.82
C ALA A 55 6.27 -4.29 -22.76
N LEU A 56 4.96 -4.09 -22.50
CA LEU A 56 3.86 -4.45 -23.42
C LEU A 56 3.62 -3.38 -24.51
N GLY A 57 4.49 -2.36 -24.62
CA GLY A 57 4.41 -1.32 -25.65
C GLY A 57 3.45 -0.18 -25.34
N THR A 58 3.06 0.02 -24.07
CA THR A 58 2.22 1.16 -23.68
C THR A 58 3.07 2.36 -23.26
N GLY A 59 2.40 3.51 -23.06
CA GLY A 59 3.04 4.75 -22.58
C GLY A 59 2.49 5.21 -21.24
N ALA A 60 3.03 6.33 -20.76
CA ALA A 60 2.71 6.90 -19.45
C ALA A 60 1.22 7.21 -19.23
N VAL A 61 0.47 7.55 -20.26
CA VAL A 61 -0.98 7.80 -20.16
C VAL A 61 -1.70 6.53 -19.71
N ILE A 62 -1.41 5.38 -20.33
CA ILE A 62 -2.04 4.09 -19.95
C ILE A 62 -1.63 3.69 -18.54
N VAL A 63 -0.37 3.87 -18.17
CA VAL A 63 0.12 3.63 -16.80
C VAL A 63 -0.62 4.53 -15.79
N GLY A 64 -0.78 5.81 -16.11
CA GLY A 64 -1.53 6.75 -15.27
C GLY A 64 -3.01 6.36 -15.13
N VAL A 65 -3.67 5.99 -16.24
CA VAL A 65 -5.06 5.49 -16.21
C VAL A 65 -5.18 4.21 -15.38
N PHE A 66 -4.23 3.28 -15.52
CA PHE A 66 -4.17 2.06 -14.70
C PHE A 66 -4.10 2.39 -13.19
N GLY A 67 -3.25 3.33 -12.81
CA GLY A 67 -3.16 3.81 -11.42
C GLY A 67 -4.47 4.43 -10.92
N SER A 68 -5.13 5.27 -11.75
CA SER A 68 -6.41 5.89 -11.41
C SER A 68 -7.54 4.87 -11.28
N VAL A 69 -7.61 3.86 -12.15
CA VAL A 69 -8.56 2.74 -12.01
C VAL A 69 -8.29 1.97 -10.70
N GLY A 70 -7.02 1.74 -10.34
CA GLY A 70 -6.66 1.16 -9.04
C GLY A 70 -7.15 1.98 -7.85
N ASN A 71 -7.12 3.31 -7.93
CA ASN A 71 -7.68 4.20 -6.92
C ASN A 71 -9.21 4.09 -6.83
N VAL A 72 -9.92 4.01 -7.98
CA VAL A 72 -11.38 3.77 -8.03
C VAL A 72 -11.73 2.46 -7.31
N ILE A 73 -11.03 1.38 -7.64
CA ILE A 73 -11.24 0.07 -7.02
C ILE A 73 -11.02 0.15 -5.50
N SER A 74 -9.93 0.79 -5.07
CA SER A 74 -9.60 0.93 -3.64
C SER A 74 -10.62 1.79 -2.88
N ALA A 75 -11.29 2.72 -3.55
CA ALA A 75 -12.33 3.55 -2.95
C ALA A 75 -13.67 2.81 -2.86
N LEU A 76 -14.05 2.02 -3.87
CA LEU A 76 -15.40 1.46 -3.99
C LEU A 76 -15.54 0.02 -3.45
N TYR A 77 -14.53 -0.83 -3.62
CA TYR A 77 -14.62 -2.27 -3.28
C TYR A 77 -14.88 -2.59 -1.79
N PRO A 78 -14.38 -1.84 -0.80
CA PRO A 78 -14.63 -2.18 0.60
C PRO A 78 -16.11 -2.27 0.97
N TYR A 79 -16.97 -1.47 0.33
CA TYR A 79 -18.40 -1.43 0.62
C TYR A 79 -19.15 -2.70 0.20
N PRO A 80 -19.16 -3.11 -1.09
CA PRO A 80 -19.84 -4.34 -1.48
C PRO A 80 -19.14 -5.57 -0.89
N GLY A 81 -17.84 -5.52 -0.60
CA GLY A 81 -17.11 -6.62 0.00
C GLY A 81 -17.61 -6.96 1.41
N GLY A 82 -17.82 -5.95 2.25
CA GLY A 82 -18.44 -6.12 3.56
C GLY A 82 -19.84 -6.72 3.46
N ALA A 83 -20.70 -6.13 2.64
CA ALA A 83 -22.07 -6.62 2.45
C ALA A 83 -22.15 -8.06 1.93
N ILE A 84 -21.23 -8.47 1.05
CA ILE A 84 -21.14 -9.86 0.58
C ILE A 84 -20.70 -10.78 1.73
N SER A 85 -19.66 -10.39 2.47
CA SER A 85 -19.18 -11.17 3.63
C SER A 85 -20.28 -11.41 4.68
N ASP A 86 -21.06 -10.38 4.99
CA ASP A 86 -22.16 -10.46 5.96
C ASP A 86 -23.30 -11.39 5.50
N ARG A 87 -23.47 -11.57 4.17
CA ARG A 87 -24.52 -12.44 3.61
C ARG A 87 -24.11 -13.90 3.48
N ILE A 88 -22.87 -14.18 3.07
CA ILE A 88 -22.43 -15.54 2.75
C ILE A 88 -21.47 -16.12 3.78
N GLY A 89 -21.11 -15.33 4.81
CA GLY A 89 -20.11 -15.68 5.82
C GLY A 89 -18.67 -15.39 5.38
N SER A 90 -17.80 -15.16 6.35
CA SER A 90 -16.41 -14.75 6.11
C SER A 90 -15.60 -15.79 5.35
N ARG A 91 -15.82 -17.10 5.66
CA ARG A 91 -15.12 -18.20 4.97
C ARG A 91 -15.36 -18.19 3.45
N TYR A 92 -16.64 -18.19 3.06
CA TYR A 92 -17.00 -18.24 1.64
C TYR A 92 -16.65 -16.94 0.92
N ALA A 93 -16.85 -15.79 1.57
CA ALA A 93 -16.47 -14.48 1.03
C ALA A 93 -14.97 -14.44 0.72
N LEU A 94 -14.10 -14.76 1.68
CA LEU A 94 -12.66 -14.78 1.48
C LEU A 94 -12.22 -15.82 0.44
N THR A 95 -12.90 -16.95 0.34
CA THR A 95 -12.63 -17.96 -0.69
C THR A 95 -12.93 -17.43 -2.08
N VAL A 96 -14.10 -16.83 -2.29
CA VAL A 96 -14.47 -16.22 -3.59
C VAL A 96 -13.51 -15.08 -3.94
N PHE A 97 -13.22 -14.19 -2.99
CA PHE A 97 -12.31 -13.08 -3.24
C PHE A 97 -10.86 -13.55 -3.49
N GLY A 98 -10.43 -14.62 -2.82
CA GLY A 98 -9.14 -15.25 -3.06
C GLY A 98 -9.03 -15.87 -4.44
N LEU A 99 -10.06 -16.59 -4.88
CA LEU A 99 -10.12 -17.14 -6.24
C LEU A 99 -10.12 -16.04 -7.30
N LEU A 100 -10.92 -14.98 -7.12
CA LEU A 100 -10.95 -13.84 -8.03
C LEU A 100 -9.58 -13.18 -8.14
N SER A 101 -8.89 -12.94 -7.00
CA SER A 101 -7.54 -12.37 -7.01
C SER A 101 -6.53 -13.28 -7.69
N THR A 102 -6.60 -14.56 -7.46
CA THR A 102 -5.71 -15.55 -8.10
C THR A 102 -5.95 -15.58 -9.61
N VAL A 103 -7.20 -15.57 -10.06
CA VAL A 103 -7.56 -15.45 -11.49
C VAL A 103 -7.04 -14.13 -12.06
N GLY A 104 -7.10 -13.03 -11.30
CA GLY A 104 -6.53 -11.74 -11.72
C GLY A 104 -5.03 -11.81 -12.00
N PHE A 105 -4.25 -12.46 -11.13
CA PHE A 105 -2.82 -12.70 -11.39
C PHE A 105 -2.60 -13.62 -12.59
N ALA A 106 -3.44 -14.65 -12.77
CA ALA A 106 -3.37 -15.54 -13.93
C ALA A 106 -3.72 -14.80 -15.24
N VAL A 107 -4.68 -13.88 -15.22
CA VAL A 107 -5.01 -13.02 -16.39
C VAL A 107 -3.81 -12.14 -16.74
N TRP A 108 -3.12 -11.54 -15.77
CA TRP A 108 -1.87 -10.79 -16.01
C TRP A 108 -0.77 -11.69 -16.58
N LEU A 109 -0.64 -12.93 -16.08
CA LEU A 109 0.35 -13.90 -16.56
C LEU A 109 0.18 -14.21 -18.05
N VAL A 110 -1.06 -14.36 -18.52
CA VAL A 110 -1.36 -14.73 -19.92
C VAL A 110 -1.50 -13.51 -20.85
N ALA A 111 -1.57 -12.30 -20.30
CA ALA A 111 -1.81 -11.08 -21.08
C ALA A 111 -0.87 -10.89 -22.30
N PRO A 112 0.47 -11.16 -22.23
CA PRO A 112 1.37 -10.95 -23.36
C PRO A 112 1.01 -11.80 -24.58
N TRP A 113 0.37 -12.95 -24.39
CA TRP A 113 -0.03 -13.83 -25.49
C TRP A 113 -1.34 -13.45 -26.18
N LEU A 114 -2.05 -12.46 -25.66
CA LEU A 114 -3.35 -12.02 -26.16
C LEU A 114 -3.25 -10.94 -27.27
N GLY A 115 -2.03 -10.55 -27.66
CA GLY A 115 -1.81 -9.56 -28.71
C GLY A 115 -2.51 -8.22 -28.42
N PRO A 116 -3.43 -7.75 -29.30
CA PRO A 116 -4.12 -6.47 -29.07
C PRO A 116 -5.00 -6.42 -27.81
N LEU A 117 -5.37 -7.57 -27.25
CA LEU A 117 -6.14 -7.67 -26.02
C LEU A 117 -5.26 -7.69 -24.75
N ALA A 118 -3.93 -7.60 -24.87
CA ALA A 118 -3.02 -7.61 -23.73
C ALA A 118 -3.35 -6.49 -22.71
N VAL A 119 -3.48 -5.26 -23.18
CA VAL A 119 -3.79 -4.12 -22.31
C VAL A 119 -5.18 -4.22 -21.67
N PRO A 120 -6.27 -4.49 -22.42
CA PRO A 120 -7.56 -4.80 -21.82
C PRO A 120 -7.50 -5.92 -20.78
N ALA A 121 -6.75 -6.98 -21.03
CA ALA A 121 -6.57 -8.08 -20.06
C ALA A 121 -5.86 -7.62 -18.80
N VAL A 122 -4.86 -6.72 -18.90
CA VAL A 122 -4.19 -6.15 -17.72
C VAL A 122 -5.18 -5.34 -16.88
N PHE A 123 -6.09 -4.57 -17.48
CA PHE A 123 -7.15 -3.87 -16.74
C PHE A 123 -8.16 -4.85 -16.12
N LEU A 124 -8.58 -5.89 -16.84
CA LEU A 124 -9.43 -6.95 -16.26
C LEU A 124 -8.74 -7.61 -15.06
N GLY A 125 -7.47 -7.96 -15.21
CA GLY A 125 -6.67 -8.51 -14.11
C GLY A 125 -6.59 -7.58 -12.91
N LEU A 126 -6.56 -6.25 -13.11
CA LEU A 126 -6.59 -5.26 -12.03
C LEU A 126 -7.88 -5.34 -11.22
N PHE A 127 -9.04 -5.38 -11.89
CA PHE A 127 -10.32 -5.54 -11.21
C PHE A 127 -10.38 -6.83 -10.40
N LEU A 128 -9.93 -7.93 -10.96
CA LEU A 128 -9.96 -9.23 -10.29
C LEU A 128 -8.94 -9.33 -9.17
N SER A 129 -7.68 -8.94 -9.41
CA SER A 129 -6.59 -9.11 -8.45
C SER A 129 -6.80 -8.32 -7.16
N GLN A 130 -7.51 -7.18 -7.20
CA GLN A 130 -7.81 -6.37 -6.02
C GLN A 130 -8.94 -6.94 -5.14
N ALA A 131 -9.62 -8.01 -5.57
CA ALA A 131 -10.80 -8.54 -4.88
C ALA A 131 -10.48 -8.95 -3.43
N TRP A 132 -9.47 -9.77 -3.20
CA TRP A 132 -9.12 -10.21 -1.84
C TRP A 132 -8.68 -9.04 -0.95
N LYS A 133 -7.83 -8.17 -1.46
CA LYS A 133 -7.27 -7.04 -0.71
C LYS A 133 -8.34 -6.01 -0.33
N SER A 134 -9.29 -5.75 -1.23
CA SER A 134 -10.24 -4.64 -1.06
C SER A 134 -11.61 -5.12 -0.58
N PHE A 135 -12.17 -6.17 -1.17
CA PHE A 135 -13.42 -6.76 -0.69
C PHE A 135 -13.22 -7.57 0.60
N GLY A 136 -12.10 -8.30 0.73
CA GLY A 136 -11.83 -9.18 1.87
C GLY A 136 -11.50 -8.44 3.17
N LEU A 137 -11.31 -7.12 3.14
CA LEU A 137 -10.90 -6.37 4.33
C LEU A 137 -11.92 -6.47 5.47
N GLY A 138 -13.22 -6.33 5.15
CA GLY A 138 -14.30 -6.44 6.13
C GLY A 138 -14.37 -7.84 6.76
N ALA A 139 -14.31 -8.89 5.94
CA ALA A 139 -14.28 -10.28 6.40
C ALA A 139 -13.07 -10.55 7.30
N SER A 140 -11.89 -10.01 6.96
CA SER A 140 -10.69 -10.16 7.76
C SER A 140 -10.83 -9.54 9.16
N PHE A 141 -11.45 -8.37 9.26
CA PHE A 141 -11.73 -7.74 10.55
C PHE A 141 -12.76 -8.51 11.36
N ALA A 142 -13.80 -9.04 10.71
CA ALA A 142 -14.82 -9.87 11.37
C ALA A 142 -14.20 -11.12 12.00
N ILE A 143 -13.33 -11.84 11.28
CA ILE A 143 -12.65 -13.03 11.77
C ILE A 143 -11.81 -12.72 13.02
N VAL A 144 -10.98 -11.68 13.00
CA VAL A 144 -10.16 -11.30 14.17
C VAL A 144 -11.06 -10.98 15.36
N LYS A 145 -12.15 -10.24 15.14
CA LYS A 145 -13.09 -9.87 16.22
C LYS A 145 -13.82 -11.07 16.81
N GLN A 146 -14.06 -12.12 16.02
CA GLN A 146 -14.75 -13.34 16.47
C GLN A 146 -13.78 -14.32 17.15
N ALA A 147 -12.54 -14.41 16.66
CA ALA A 147 -11.56 -15.39 17.11
C ALA A 147 -10.88 -15.02 18.43
N VAL A 148 -10.85 -13.76 18.85
CA VAL A 148 -10.15 -13.35 20.07
C VAL A 148 -11.06 -12.59 21.04
N PRO A 149 -10.86 -12.74 22.36
CA PRO A 149 -11.57 -11.95 23.37
C PRO A 149 -11.35 -10.45 23.18
N PRO A 150 -12.28 -9.58 23.59
CA PRO A 150 -12.15 -8.12 23.48
C PRO A 150 -10.85 -7.56 24.05
N SER A 151 -10.32 -8.15 25.12
CA SER A 151 -9.04 -7.79 25.75
C SER A 151 -7.81 -8.12 24.88
N GLN A 152 -7.93 -9.02 23.90
CA GLN A 152 -6.85 -9.45 23.02
C GLN A 152 -7.00 -8.95 21.57
N LEU A 153 -8.02 -8.17 21.28
CA LEU A 153 -8.29 -7.65 19.91
C LEU A 153 -7.10 -6.90 19.35
N ALA A 154 -6.42 -6.08 20.15
CA ALA A 154 -5.22 -5.35 19.71
C ALA A 154 -4.09 -6.30 19.29
N ALA A 155 -3.89 -7.40 20.04
CA ALA A 155 -2.89 -8.41 19.71
C ALA A 155 -3.24 -9.19 18.43
N GLY A 156 -4.51 -9.56 18.23
CA GLY A 156 -5.00 -10.21 17.01
C GLY A 156 -4.78 -9.34 15.76
N PHE A 157 -5.12 -8.05 15.82
CA PHE A 157 -4.85 -7.13 14.71
C PHE A 157 -3.37 -6.86 14.50
N ALA A 158 -2.58 -6.75 15.58
CA ALA A 158 -1.13 -6.57 15.46
C ALA A 158 -0.47 -7.76 14.76
N SER A 159 -0.93 -8.98 15.01
CA SER A 159 -0.45 -10.18 14.34
C SER A 159 -0.69 -10.13 12.84
N THR A 160 -1.95 -9.96 12.42
CA THR A 160 -2.31 -9.91 10.99
C THR A 160 -1.54 -8.79 10.27
N GLU A 161 -1.39 -7.63 10.90
CA GLU A 161 -0.65 -6.50 10.34
C GLU A 161 0.86 -6.80 10.23
N THR A 162 1.44 -7.51 11.19
CA THR A 162 2.86 -7.90 11.14
C THR A 162 3.14 -8.84 9.97
N PHE A 163 2.31 -9.87 9.75
CA PHE A 163 2.43 -10.74 8.59
C PHE A 163 2.32 -9.96 7.28
N ARG A 164 1.36 -9.04 7.20
CA ARG A 164 1.19 -8.17 6.03
C ARG A 164 2.42 -7.29 5.79
N ARG A 165 3.01 -6.69 6.81
CA ARG A 165 4.22 -5.84 6.68
C ARG A 165 5.47 -6.64 6.36
N THR A 166 5.58 -7.86 6.86
CA THR A 166 6.66 -8.78 6.46
C THR A 166 6.60 -9.06 4.96
N ALA A 167 5.40 -9.23 4.40
CA ALA A 167 5.24 -9.37 2.95
C ALA A 167 5.66 -8.10 2.18
N PHE A 168 5.52 -6.90 2.76
CA PHE A 168 5.97 -5.65 2.14
C PHE A 168 7.49 -5.53 2.07
N LEU A 169 8.21 -6.15 3.01
CA LEU A 169 9.66 -6.26 2.98
C LEU A 169 10.13 -7.37 2.02
N VAL A 170 9.56 -8.56 2.17
CA VAL A 170 10.02 -9.78 1.49
C VAL A 170 9.59 -9.80 0.01
N GLY A 171 8.40 -9.30 -0.31
CA GLY A 171 7.86 -9.32 -1.68
C GLY A 171 8.77 -8.66 -2.72
N PRO A 172 9.18 -7.41 -2.54
CA PRO A 172 10.10 -6.75 -3.46
C PRO A 172 11.46 -7.44 -3.57
N LEU A 173 11.97 -8.06 -2.48
CA LEU A 173 13.24 -8.80 -2.50
C LEU A 173 13.11 -10.10 -3.30
N ILE A 174 11.98 -10.80 -3.20
CA ILE A 174 11.69 -11.96 -4.07
C ILE A 174 11.60 -11.50 -5.53
N ALA A 175 10.90 -10.39 -5.81
CA ALA A 175 10.85 -9.85 -7.16
C ALA A 175 12.26 -9.50 -7.68
N ALA A 176 13.11 -8.88 -6.86
CA ALA A 176 14.51 -8.62 -7.21
C ALA A 176 15.26 -9.89 -7.59
N ALA A 177 15.12 -10.95 -6.78
CA ALA A 177 15.76 -12.25 -7.04
C ALA A 177 15.25 -12.91 -8.33
N LEU A 178 13.95 -12.76 -8.63
CA LEU A 178 13.36 -13.28 -9.86
C LEU A 178 13.73 -12.47 -11.11
N PHE A 179 14.00 -11.17 -10.98
CA PHE A 179 14.55 -10.35 -12.07
C PHE A 179 16.05 -10.58 -12.28
N TYR A 180 16.79 -11.04 -11.27
CA TYR A 180 18.26 -11.15 -11.30
C TYR A 180 18.83 -11.89 -12.52
N PRO A 181 18.29 -13.06 -12.94
CA PRO A 181 18.84 -13.80 -14.10
C PRO A 181 18.47 -13.20 -15.46
N PHE A 182 17.68 -12.13 -15.51
CA PHE A 182 17.18 -11.54 -16.75
C PHE A 182 17.83 -10.19 -17.04
N GLY A 183 17.88 -9.82 -18.32
CA GLY A 183 18.30 -8.50 -18.77
C GLY A 183 17.22 -7.42 -18.56
N SER A 184 17.53 -6.21 -19.03
CA SER A 184 16.63 -5.04 -18.94
C SER A 184 15.81 -4.82 -20.22
N GLY A 185 15.89 -5.70 -21.20
CA GLY A 185 15.10 -5.64 -22.43
C GLY A 185 13.61 -5.95 -22.17
N ASP A 186 12.71 -5.39 -22.96
CA ASP A 186 11.27 -5.57 -22.76
C ASP A 186 10.84 -7.06 -22.72
N ALA A 187 11.44 -7.91 -23.57
CA ALA A 187 11.16 -9.34 -23.57
C ALA A 187 11.59 -10.01 -22.25
N ASP A 188 12.76 -9.64 -21.73
CA ASP A 188 13.27 -10.14 -20.45
C ASP A 188 12.41 -9.68 -19.28
N VAL A 189 11.99 -8.40 -19.30
CA VAL A 189 11.09 -7.83 -18.29
C VAL A 189 9.75 -8.58 -18.28
N VAL A 190 9.16 -8.85 -19.47
CA VAL A 190 7.91 -9.61 -19.56
C VAL A 190 8.10 -11.02 -19.00
N LEU A 191 9.17 -11.71 -19.36
CA LEU A 191 9.42 -13.09 -18.93
C LEU A 191 9.68 -13.17 -17.41
N ALA A 192 10.51 -12.28 -16.87
CA ALA A 192 10.75 -12.19 -15.42
C ALA A 192 9.46 -11.89 -14.66
N PHE A 193 8.64 -10.94 -15.18
CA PHE A 193 7.38 -10.59 -14.55
C PHE A 193 6.36 -11.74 -14.62
N GLN A 194 6.36 -12.54 -15.69
CA GLN A 194 5.55 -13.76 -15.77
C GLN A 194 5.94 -14.78 -14.70
N LEU A 195 7.22 -14.93 -14.37
CA LEU A 195 7.64 -15.77 -13.24
C LEU A 195 7.15 -15.22 -11.90
N ILE A 196 7.21 -13.91 -11.69
CA ILE A 196 6.67 -13.25 -10.51
C ILE A 196 5.16 -13.52 -10.40
N LEU A 197 4.42 -13.40 -11.51
CA LEU A 197 2.99 -13.68 -11.57
C LEU A 197 2.66 -15.14 -11.28
N LEU A 198 3.48 -16.07 -11.79
CA LEU A 198 3.33 -17.49 -11.47
C LEU A 198 3.48 -17.76 -9.98
N VAL A 199 4.48 -17.16 -9.34
CA VAL A 199 4.64 -17.23 -7.87
C VAL A 199 3.43 -16.62 -7.16
N ALA A 200 2.92 -15.46 -7.62
CA ALA A 200 1.74 -14.84 -7.06
C ALA A 200 0.47 -15.72 -7.19
N VAL A 201 0.30 -16.40 -8.33
CA VAL A 201 -0.79 -17.38 -8.53
C VAL A 201 -0.66 -18.55 -7.56
N VAL A 202 0.54 -19.12 -7.40
CA VAL A 202 0.77 -20.23 -6.45
C VAL A 202 0.43 -19.81 -5.03
N PHE A 203 0.93 -18.66 -4.57
CA PHE A 203 0.60 -18.14 -3.24
C PHE A 203 -0.91 -17.80 -3.10
N GLY A 204 -1.55 -17.31 -4.15
CA GLY A 204 -2.99 -17.06 -4.18
C GLY A 204 -3.80 -18.35 -4.02
N VAL A 205 -3.43 -19.41 -4.74
CA VAL A 205 -4.06 -20.75 -4.59
C VAL A 205 -3.85 -21.30 -3.18
N LEU A 206 -2.60 -21.30 -2.70
CA LEU A 206 -2.26 -21.82 -1.37
C LEU A 206 -2.96 -21.03 -0.25
N GLY A 207 -2.96 -19.69 -0.33
CA GLY A 207 -3.63 -18.82 0.63
C GLY A 207 -5.15 -19.05 0.63
N THR A 208 -5.78 -19.17 -0.56
CA THR A 208 -7.21 -19.44 -0.68
C THR A 208 -7.56 -20.84 -0.14
N ALA A 209 -6.78 -21.87 -0.49
CA ALA A 209 -6.99 -23.22 0.01
C ALA A 209 -6.80 -23.30 1.53
N ALA A 210 -5.75 -22.68 2.07
CA ALA A 210 -5.49 -22.67 3.49
C ALA A 210 -6.66 -22.03 4.28
N GLN A 211 -7.09 -20.83 3.88
CA GLN A 211 -8.20 -20.16 4.56
C GLN A 211 -9.54 -20.91 4.39
N HIS A 212 -9.79 -21.55 3.23
CA HIS A 212 -11.02 -22.32 3.02
C HIS A 212 -11.06 -23.60 3.85
N LEU A 213 -9.94 -24.31 3.95
CA LEU A 213 -9.87 -25.63 4.59
C LEU A 213 -9.61 -25.56 6.10
N LEU A 214 -8.89 -24.54 6.56
CA LEU A 214 -8.39 -24.47 7.93
C LEU A 214 -9.17 -23.51 8.84
N TYR A 215 -9.88 -22.52 8.26
CA TYR A 215 -10.72 -21.59 9.02
C TYR A 215 -12.02 -22.26 9.48
N ASP A 216 -12.37 -22.09 10.76
CA ASP A 216 -13.63 -22.59 11.31
C ASP A 216 -14.75 -21.54 11.16
N PRO A 217 -15.81 -21.82 10.36
CA PRO A 217 -16.92 -20.89 10.18
C PRO A 217 -17.93 -20.89 11.34
N GLY A 218 -17.70 -21.68 12.40
CA GLY A 218 -18.64 -21.78 13.54
C GLY A 218 -18.89 -20.46 14.26
N GLY A 219 -17.99 -19.49 14.13
CA GLY A 219 -18.12 -18.13 14.66
C GLY A 219 -18.68 -17.10 13.66
N ASP A 220 -18.96 -17.48 12.41
CA ASP A 220 -19.45 -16.53 11.40
C ASP A 220 -20.80 -15.92 11.82
N SER A 221 -20.84 -14.60 11.99
CA SER A 221 -22.07 -13.85 12.24
C SER A 221 -22.69 -13.42 10.92
N PHE A 222 -23.96 -13.78 10.71
CA PHE A 222 -24.76 -13.40 9.54
C PHE A 222 -25.63 -12.20 9.87
N GLY A 223 -25.57 -11.16 9.01
CA GLY A 223 -26.61 -10.14 8.97
C GLY A 223 -26.51 -9.04 10.02
N THR A 224 -25.64 -8.05 9.79
CA THR A 224 -26.01 -6.66 10.09
C THR A 224 -26.39 -5.99 8.78
N GLU A 225 -27.59 -5.43 8.70
CA GLU A 225 -28.03 -4.73 7.51
C GLU A 225 -27.08 -3.57 7.25
N PHE A 226 -26.48 -3.54 6.05
CA PHE A 226 -25.78 -2.36 5.57
C PHE A 226 -26.82 -1.24 5.43
N GLU A 227 -26.76 -0.23 6.31
CA GLU A 227 -27.71 0.89 6.33
C GLU A 227 -27.61 1.82 5.09
N GLY A 228 -26.81 1.43 4.10
CA GLY A 228 -26.79 2.03 2.79
C GLY A 228 -26.02 3.36 2.70
N VAL A 229 -26.14 4.01 1.55
CA VAL A 229 -25.46 5.28 1.20
C VAL A 229 -25.90 6.44 2.10
N SER A 230 -27.11 6.36 2.69
CA SER A 230 -27.64 7.40 3.58
C SER A 230 -26.81 7.57 4.85
N GLN A 231 -26.41 6.47 5.48
CA GLN A 231 -25.54 6.50 6.66
C GLN A 231 -24.17 7.07 6.32
N LEU A 232 -23.61 6.68 5.17
CA LEU A 232 -22.32 7.21 4.70
C LEU A 232 -22.37 8.74 4.53
N VAL A 233 -23.43 9.27 3.93
CA VAL A 233 -23.62 10.73 3.77
C VAL A 233 -23.76 11.41 5.13
N ALA A 234 -24.45 10.78 6.08
CA ALA A 234 -24.56 11.29 7.45
C ALA A 234 -23.20 11.33 8.16
N ASP A 235 -22.42 10.27 8.08
CA ASP A 235 -21.07 10.18 8.66
C ASP A 235 -20.11 11.22 8.06
N LEU A 236 -20.22 11.48 6.75
CA LEU A 236 -19.46 12.54 6.07
C LEU A 236 -19.82 13.95 6.56
N ARG A 237 -21.10 14.20 6.82
CA ARG A 237 -21.58 15.50 7.36
C ARG A 237 -21.17 15.72 8.81
N ASN A 238 -21.08 14.65 9.57
CA ASN A 238 -20.76 14.66 11.00
C ASN A 238 -19.26 14.43 11.26
N LEU A 239 -18.39 14.61 10.26
CA LEU A 239 -16.94 14.48 10.44
C LEU A 239 -16.46 15.57 11.42
N PRO A 240 -15.73 15.23 12.51
CA PRO A 240 -15.21 16.20 13.47
C PRO A 240 -14.48 17.35 12.78
N ALA A 241 -14.73 18.57 13.23
CA ALA A 241 -14.16 19.77 12.62
C ALA A 241 -12.63 19.77 12.73
N GLU A 242 -12.10 19.23 13.80
CA GLU A 242 -10.68 19.08 14.14
C GLU A 242 -9.93 18.23 13.10
N LEU A 243 -10.62 17.31 12.42
CA LEU A 243 -10.05 16.48 11.36
C LEU A 243 -9.93 17.18 10.01
N ARG A 244 -10.59 18.32 9.81
CA ARG A 244 -10.59 19.01 8.50
C ARG A 244 -9.18 19.41 8.02
N PRO A 245 -8.33 20.02 8.86
CA PRO A 245 -6.97 20.36 8.44
C PRO A 245 -6.15 19.13 8.07
N LEU A 246 -6.26 18.05 8.85
CA LEU A 246 -5.58 16.79 8.55
C LEU A 246 -6.09 16.18 7.25
N LEU A 247 -7.42 16.15 7.03
CA LEU A 247 -8.03 15.59 5.82
C LEU A 247 -7.58 16.34 4.56
N VAL A 248 -7.58 17.68 4.59
CA VAL A 248 -7.13 18.51 3.47
C VAL A 248 -5.67 18.24 3.17
N ALA A 249 -4.81 18.26 4.18
CA ALA A 249 -3.38 18.05 4.03
C ALA A 249 -3.05 16.64 3.53
N ASP A 250 -3.61 15.60 4.17
CA ASP A 250 -3.40 14.20 3.75
C ASP A 250 -3.92 13.97 2.32
N THR A 251 -5.04 14.59 1.96
CA THR A 251 -5.58 14.50 0.60
C THR A 251 -4.62 15.13 -0.41
N LEU A 252 -4.06 16.31 -0.14
CA LEU A 252 -3.09 16.95 -1.03
C LEU A 252 -1.80 16.13 -1.14
N VAL A 253 -1.27 15.64 -0.02
CA VAL A 253 -0.05 14.81 -0.01
C VAL A 253 -0.29 13.48 -0.74
N ARG A 254 -1.44 12.86 -0.56
CA ARG A 254 -1.80 11.61 -1.25
C ARG A 254 -2.09 11.83 -2.74
N PHE A 255 -2.71 12.94 -3.08
CA PHE A 255 -2.90 13.34 -4.47
C PHE A 255 -1.56 13.54 -5.18
N ALA A 256 -0.67 14.30 -4.57
CA ALA A 256 0.70 14.52 -5.04
C ALA A 256 1.45 13.20 -5.27
N ASN A 257 1.47 12.35 -4.24
CA ASN A 257 2.10 11.03 -4.37
C ASN A 257 1.42 10.16 -5.44
N GLY A 258 0.09 10.20 -5.53
CA GLY A 258 -0.68 9.46 -6.54
C GLY A 258 -0.31 9.83 -7.98
N MET A 259 0.07 11.08 -8.23
CA MET A 259 0.51 11.53 -9.56
C MET A 259 1.77 10.81 -10.05
N VAL A 260 2.70 10.48 -9.14
CA VAL A 260 4.05 10.05 -9.52
C VAL A 260 4.44 8.66 -9.03
N TYR A 261 3.75 8.15 -8.02
CA TYR A 261 4.12 6.89 -7.35
C TYR A 261 4.18 5.68 -8.29
N VAL A 262 3.23 5.58 -9.21
CA VAL A 262 3.19 4.50 -10.20
C VAL A 262 4.39 4.52 -11.14
N PHE A 263 5.04 5.68 -11.31
CA PHE A 263 6.19 5.87 -12.18
C PHE A 263 7.54 5.68 -11.49
N PHE A 264 7.62 5.48 -10.17
CA PHE A 264 8.91 5.33 -9.48
C PHE A 264 9.77 4.20 -10.05
N VAL A 265 9.16 3.06 -10.41
CA VAL A 265 9.87 1.97 -11.07
C VAL A 265 10.45 2.45 -12.41
N VAL A 266 9.65 3.13 -13.24
CA VAL A 266 10.05 3.63 -14.56
C VAL A 266 11.17 4.67 -14.45
N VAL A 267 11.15 5.52 -13.41
CA VAL A 267 12.25 6.45 -13.14
C VAL A 267 13.54 5.70 -12.89
N VAL A 268 13.53 4.71 -12.00
CA VAL A 268 14.75 3.95 -11.67
C VAL A 268 15.23 3.09 -12.83
N THR A 269 14.30 2.40 -13.52
CA THR A 269 14.66 1.37 -14.52
C THR A 269 14.92 1.95 -15.92
N ARG A 270 14.13 2.94 -16.35
CA ARG A 270 14.19 3.48 -17.72
C ARG A 270 14.76 4.89 -17.80
N PHE A 271 14.35 5.79 -16.89
CA PHE A 271 14.78 7.18 -16.94
C PHE A 271 16.22 7.35 -16.42
N LEU A 272 16.53 6.78 -15.25
CA LEU A 272 17.87 6.78 -14.67
C LEU A 272 18.72 5.58 -15.13
N GLY A 273 18.07 4.47 -15.50
CA GLY A 273 18.74 3.25 -15.96
C GLY A 273 19.74 2.68 -14.96
N THR A 274 19.47 2.83 -13.65
CA THR A 274 20.46 2.58 -12.60
C THR A 274 20.28 1.19 -12.00
N GLY A 275 21.26 0.31 -12.24
CA GLY A 275 21.46 -0.96 -11.55
C GLY A 275 22.48 -0.84 -10.41
N LEU A 276 22.95 -1.96 -9.92
CA LEU A 276 23.99 -2.03 -8.88
C LEU A 276 25.10 -2.98 -9.32
N ASP A 277 26.32 -2.46 -9.42
CA ASP A 277 27.53 -3.24 -9.68
C ASP A 277 28.44 -3.16 -8.45
N LEU A 278 28.63 -4.29 -7.79
CA LEU A 278 29.52 -4.45 -6.63
C LEU A 278 30.64 -5.40 -6.98
N ALA A 279 31.86 -4.89 -6.97
CA ALA A 279 33.05 -5.72 -7.00
C ALA A 279 33.25 -6.32 -5.60
N ALA A 280 33.02 -7.60 -5.43
CA ALA A 280 33.19 -8.31 -4.18
C ALA A 280 34.20 -9.47 -4.34
N PRO A 281 35.52 -9.21 -4.15
CA PRO A 281 36.56 -10.19 -4.42
C PRO A 281 36.41 -11.53 -3.68
N ALA A 282 35.68 -11.54 -2.58
CA ALA A 282 35.46 -12.73 -1.75
C ALA A 282 34.26 -13.59 -2.18
N VAL A 283 33.28 -13.01 -2.90
CA VAL A 283 31.97 -13.65 -3.22
C VAL A 283 31.70 -13.68 -4.73
N GLY A 284 32.52 -13.01 -5.53
CA GLY A 284 32.32 -12.75 -6.96
C GLY A 284 31.63 -11.40 -7.21
N ASP A 285 31.75 -10.90 -8.43
CA ASP A 285 31.12 -9.64 -8.81
C ASP A 285 29.59 -9.81 -8.86
N LEU A 286 28.89 -8.96 -8.11
CA LEU A 286 27.43 -8.90 -8.10
C LEU A 286 26.96 -7.77 -9.01
N SER A 287 26.26 -8.10 -10.09
CA SER A 287 25.63 -7.14 -10.99
C SER A 287 24.12 -7.32 -10.96
N LEU A 288 23.38 -6.29 -10.56
CA LEU A 288 21.93 -6.28 -10.54
C LEU A 288 21.41 -5.37 -11.66
N SER A 289 20.50 -5.90 -12.47
CA SER A 289 19.76 -5.06 -13.44
C SER A 289 18.98 -3.96 -12.72
N PRO A 290 18.62 -2.85 -13.39
CA PRO A 290 17.80 -1.80 -12.77
C PRO A 290 16.50 -2.32 -12.16
N GLN A 291 15.84 -3.31 -12.77
CA GLN A 291 14.63 -3.94 -12.26
C GLN A 291 14.91 -4.73 -10.98
N SER A 292 15.96 -5.52 -10.96
CA SER A 292 16.40 -6.26 -9.77
C SER A 292 16.78 -5.28 -8.64
N TYR A 293 17.56 -4.25 -8.97
CA TYR A 293 17.98 -3.24 -8.00
C TYR A 293 16.79 -2.46 -7.41
N PHE A 294 15.78 -2.12 -8.22
CA PHE A 294 14.56 -1.48 -7.72
C PHE A 294 13.87 -2.28 -6.62
N GLY A 295 13.82 -3.60 -6.73
CA GLY A 295 13.28 -4.46 -5.67
C GLY A 295 14.11 -4.41 -4.38
N VAL A 296 15.43 -4.34 -4.48
CA VAL A 296 16.33 -4.13 -3.32
C VAL A 296 16.07 -2.76 -2.68
N LEU A 297 15.91 -1.71 -3.48
CA LEU A 297 15.57 -0.36 -3.00
C LEU A 297 14.26 -0.34 -2.24
N LEU A 298 13.21 -1.01 -2.73
CA LEU A 298 11.94 -1.15 -2.02
C LEU A 298 12.08 -1.95 -0.72
N GLY A 299 12.91 -2.98 -0.70
CA GLY A 299 13.27 -3.72 0.51
C GLY A 299 13.96 -2.82 1.54
N LEU A 300 14.92 -2.02 1.11
CA LEU A 300 15.61 -1.03 1.95
C LEU A 300 14.65 0.02 2.51
N GLU A 301 13.76 0.57 1.67
CA GLU A 301 12.70 1.50 2.09
C GLU A 301 11.85 0.91 3.21
N MET A 302 11.40 -0.33 3.04
CA MET A 302 10.56 -0.99 4.04
C MET A 302 11.33 -1.38 5.30
N LEU A 303 12.60 -1.77 5.17
CA LEU A 303 13.47 -2.04 6.32
C LEU A 303 13.62 -0.80 7.20
N VAL A 304 13.93 0.36 6.60
CA VAL A 304 14.01 1.63 7.33
C VAL A 304 12.68 1.99 7.97
N ALA A 305 11.56 1.81 7.24
CA ALA A 305 10.22 2.03 7.78
C ALA A 305 9.96 1.20 9.04
N LEU A 306 10.28 -0.09 9.02
CA LEU A 306 10.07 -0.98 10.17
C LEU A 306 10.98 -0.63 11.36
N LEU A 307 12.26 -0.35 11.10
CA LEU A 307 13.22 0.02 12.16
C LEU A 307 12.91 1.36 12.81
N THR A 308 12.33 2.30 12.06
CA THR A 308 12.05 3.66 12.58
C THR A 308 10.67 3.80 13.21
N MET A 309 9.72 2.91 12.89
CA MET A 309 8.32 3.02 13.33
C MET A 309 8.17 3.04 14.85
N VAL A 310 8.84 2.15 15.57
CA VAL A 310 8.76 2.07 17.04
C VAL A 310 9.46 3.26 17.72
N PRO A 311 10.72 3.61 17.37
CA PRO A 311 11.37 4.79 17.92
C PRO A 311 10.58 6.08 17.67
N VAL A 312 10.02 6.25 16.47
CA VAL A 312 9.25 7.44 16.12
C VAL A 312 7.90 7.49 16.87
N ALA A 313 7.25 6.34 17.08
CA ALA A 313 6.05 6.27 17.91
C ALA A 313 6.33 6.69 19.37
N LYS A 314 7.44 6.22 19.96
CA LYS A 314 7.88 6.68 21.29
C LYS A 314 8.27 8.16 21.32
N ALA A 315 8.87 8.68 20.25
CA ALA A 315 9.15 10.11 20.15
C ALA A 315 7.85 10.93 20.10
N ALA A 316 6.82 10.42 19.41
CA ALA A 316 5.50 11.07 19.31
C ALA A 316 4.83 11.26 20.69
N GLU A 317 5.06 10.36 21.65
CA GLU A 317 4.58 10.50 23.04
C GLU A 317 5.18 11.72 23.76
N ARG A 318 6.35 12.20 23.31
CA ARG A 318 7.07 13.33 23.93
C ARG A 318 6.88 14.64 23.17
N VAL A 319 6.85 14.58 21.84
CA VAL A 319 6.83 15.78 21.00
C VAL A 319 5.46 16.08 20.41
N GLY A 320 4.46 15.18 20.63
CA GLY A 320 3.14 15.23 20.03
C GLY A 320 3.05 14.46 18.72
N LEU A 321 1.82 14.20 18.29
CA LEU A 321 1.53 13.45 17.05
C LEU A 321 1.73 14.32 15.80
N LYS A 322 1.36 15.61 15.88
CA LYS A 322 1.39 16.55 14.76
C LYS A 322 2.79 16.71 14.12
N PRO A 323 3.90 16.94 14.87
CA PRO A 323 5.24 17.07 14.29
C PRO A 323 5.68 15.79 13.55
N VAL A 324 5.34 14.63 14.10
CA VAL A 324 5.69 13.33 13.52
C VAL A 324 4.94 13.09 12.21
N VAL A 325 3.64 13.42 12.16
CA VAL A 325 2.84 13.33 10.93
C VAL A 325 3.32 14.33 9.88
N ALA A 326 3.62 15.57 10.30
CA ALA A 326 4.17 16.60 9.41
C ALA A 326 5.50 16.18 8.78
N LEU A 327 6.39 15.54 9.55
CA LEU A 327 7.63 14.96 9.03
C LEU A 327 7.35 13.89 7.96
N GLY A 328 6.42 12.98 8.23
CA GLY A 328 6.00 11.97 7.26
C GLY A 328 5.45 12.58 5.96
N PHE A 329 4.63 13.61 6.07
CA PHE A 329 4.10 14.36 4.92
C PHE A 329 5.20 15.08 4.14
N PHE A 330 6.16 15.69 4.84
CA PHE A 330 7.31 16.33 4.21
C PHE A 330 8.15 15.34 3.39
N VAL A 331 8.45 14.15 3.94
CA VAL A 331 9.19 13.11 3.21
C VAL A 331 8.40 12.67 1.98
N TYR A 332 7.08 12.46 2.09
CA TYR A 332 6.22 12.15 0.93
C TYR A 332 6.29 13.23 -0.14
N ALA A 333 6.29 14.51 0.27
CA ALA A 333 6.26 15.63 -0.63
C ALA A 333 7.58 15.85 -1.38
N ILE A 334 8.72 15.75 -0.67
CA ILE A 334 10.03 16.08 -1.23
C ILE A 334 10.67 14.92 -2.00
N PHE A 335 10.37 13.67 -1.65
CA PHE A 335 10.98 12.49 -2.26
C PHE A 335 10.86 12.46 -3.80
N PRO A 336 9.70 12.77 -4.42
CA PRO A 336 9.58 12.73 -5.88
C PRO A 336 10.61 13.61 -6.60
N ILE A 337 10.78 14.86 -6.19
CA ILE A 337 11.72 15.75 -6.87
C ILE A 337 13.18 15.33 -6.64
N LEU A 338 13.49 14.76 -5.50
CA LEU A 338 14.83 14.21 -5.25
C LEU A 338 15.08 12.98 -6.14
N LEU A 339 14.10 12.10 -6.30
CA LEU A 339 14.22 10.89 -7.10
C LEU A 339 14.42 11.21 -8.59
N ILE A 340 13.60 12.10 -9.18
CA ILE A 340 13.68 12.39 -10.62
C ILE A 340 14.99 13.14 -10.99
N ASN A 341 15.59 13.85 -10.04
CA ASN A 341 16.86 14.57 -10.22
C ASN A 341 18.07 13.78 -9.68
N ALA A 342 17.91 12.50 -9.31
CA ALA A 342 19.04 11.68 -8.89
C ALA A 342 20.02 11.49 -10.07
N PRO A 343 21.34 11.46 -9.80
CA PRO A 343 22.32 11.21 -10.84
C PRO A 343 22.11 9.82 -11.50
N PRO A 344 22.02 9.74 -12.85
CA PRO A 344 21.93 8.45 -13.52
C PRO A 344 23.16 7.58 -13.23
N GLY A 345 22.96 6.30 -12.98
CA GLY A 345 24.02 5.33 -12.68
C GLY A 345 24.54 5.39 -11.23
N ASP A 346 24.10 6.32 -10.40
CA ASP A 346 24.54 6.39 -9.00
C ASP A 346 23.63 5.56 -8.08
N ALA A 347 23.99 4.28 -7.92
CA ALA A 347 23.27 3.35 -7.06
C ALA A 347 23.25 3.80 -5.58
N ALA A 348 24.34 4.39 -5.08
CA ALA A 348 24.42 4.79 -3.68
C ALA A 348 23.47 5.94 -3.36
N VAL A 349 23.33 6.92 -4.25
CA VAL A 349 22.35 8.01 -4.10
C VAL A 349 20.94 7.44 -4.10
N LEU A 350 20.61 6.52 -5.00
CA LEU A 350 19.29 5.86 -5.00
C LEU A 350 19.02 5.09 -3.70
N ALA A 351 20.00 4.33 -3.19
CA ALA A 351 19.87 3.65 -1.91
C ALA A 351 19.59 4.63 -0.77
N ALA A 352 20.34 5.74 -0.69
CA ALA A 352 20.12 6.78 0.31
C ALA A 352 18.72 7.43 0.19
N LEU A 353 18.25 7.70 -1.04
CA LEU A 353 16.92 8.27 -1.29
C LEU A 353 15.80 7.30 -0.89
N PHE A 354 15.91 6.02 -1.19
CA PHE A 354 14.90 5.04 -0.79
C PHE A 354 14.94 4.76 0.71
N ALA A 355 16.11 4.76 1.36
CA ALA A 355 16.23 4.75 2.81
C ALA A 355 15.53 5.99 3.43
N PHE A 356 15.78 7.19 2.91
CA PHE A 356 15.09 8.42 3.31
C PHE A 356 13.57 8.29 3.10
N SER A 357 13.13 7.77 1.96
CA SER A 357 11.72 7.53 1.68
C SER A 357 11.04 6.61 2.71
N GLY A 358 11.78 5.67 3.31
CA GLY A 358 11.28 4.80 4.38
C GLY A 358 10.73 5.57 5.58
N LEU A 359 11.28 6.74 5.89
CA LEU A 359 10.84 7.59 7.00
C LEU A 359 9.40 8.08 6.86
N ARG A 360 8.85 8.16 5.64
CA ARG A 360 7.44 8.53 5.41
C ARG A 360 6.45 7.57 6.09
N PHE A 361 6.85 6.34 6.35
CA PHE A 361 6.01 5.34 7.01
C PHE A 361 6.15 5.33 8.53
N ALA A 362 7.20 5.93 9.06
CA ALA A 362 7.46 5.97 10.51
C ALA A 362 6.35 6.68 11.29
N GLY A 363 5.76 7.73 10.70
CA GLY A 363 4.64 8.48 11.29
C GLY A 363 3.25 7.86 11.13
N LEU A 364 3.11 6.68 10.48
CA LEU A 364 1.78 6.07 10.24
C LEU A 364 0.98 5.76 11.52
N PRO A 365 1.57 5.27 12.63
CA PRO A 365 0.82 5.09 13.87
C PRO A 365 0.26 6.41 14.40
N ALA A 366 1.08 7.46 14.43
CA ALA A 366 0.67 8.81 14.85
C ALA A 366 -0.43 9.39 13.96
N HIS A 367 -0.32 9.20 12.63
CA HIS A 367 -1.35 9.63 11.68
C HIS A 367 -2.70 8.93 11.93
N LYS A 368 -2.70 7.62 12.17
CA LYS A 368 -3.93 6.88 12.52
C LYS A 368 -4.52 7.36 13.85
N ALA A 369 -3.67 7.63 14.84
CA ALA A 369 -4.10 8.16 16.14
C ALA A 369 -4.78 9.54 16.00
N LEU A 370 -4.23 10.44 15.17
CA LEU A 370 -4.86 11.74 14.87
C LEU A 370 -6.24 11.60 14.19
N ILE A 371 -6.45 10.56 13.37
CA ILE A 371 -7.75 10.34 12.71
C ILE A 371 -8.79 9.83 13.70
N VAL A 372 -8.41 8.93 14.60
CA VAL A 372 -9.35 8.25 15.51
C VAL A 372 -9.57 9.04 16.78
N GLY A 373 -8.56 9.79 17.24
CA GLY A 373 -8.56 10.49 18.52
C GLY A 373 -9.77 11.43 18.74
N PRO A 374 -10.14 12.29 17.78
CA PRO A 374 -11.29 13.18 17.92
C PRO A 374 -12.66 12.49 17.82
N ALA A 375 -12.72 11.19 17.51
CA ALA A 375 -13.97 10.47 17.35
C ALA A 375 -14.59 10.15 18.73
N GLU A 376 -15.91 10.28 18.85
CA GLU A 376 -16.66 9.85 20.02
C GLU A 376 -16.47 8.35 20.30
N THR A 377 -16.62 7.94 21.56
CA THR A 377 -16.49 6.53 21.97
C THR A 377 -17.44 5.65 21.15
N GLY A 378 -16.88 4.67 20.44
CA GLY A 378 -17.62 3.77 19.55
C GLY A 378 -17.82 4.28 18.11
N ALA A 379 -17.46 5.54 17.78
CA ALA A 379 -17.60 6.10 16.43
C ALA A 379 -16.31 6.05 15.61
N GLY A 380 -15.16 5.64 16.19
CA GLY A 380 -13.85 5.70 15.53
C GLY A 380 -13.79 4.99 14.18
N GLY A 381 -14.45 3.84 14.02
CA GLY A 381 -14.50 3.10 12.75
C GLY A 381 -15.25 3.86 11.66
N ARG A 382 -16.40 4.51 11.98
CA ARG A 382 -17.20 5.30 11.04
C ARG A 382 -16.47 6.56 10.61
N VAL A 383 -15.89 7.30 11.57
CA VAL A 383 -15.08 8.50 11.30
C VAL A 383 -13.90 8.15 10.39
N THR A 384 -13.18 7.07 10.68
CA THR A 384 -12.06 6.60 9.86
C THR A 384 -12.51 6.20 8.46
N GLY A 385 -13.64 5.50 8.34
CA GLY A 385 -14.24 5.11 7.07
C GLY A 385 -14.62 6.32 6.21
N ALA A 386 -15.31 7.29 6.79
CA ALA A 386 -15.70 8.54 6.14
C ALA A 386 -14.48 9.36 5.69
N TYR A 387 -13.50 9.51 6.58
CA TYR A 387 -12.22 10.18 6.28
C TYR A 387 -11.52 9.58 5.06
N TYR A 388 -11.31 8.26 5.06
CA TYR A 388 -10.62 7.58 3.95
C TYR A 388 -11.42 7.60 2.66
N LEU A 389 -12.74 7.56 2.73
CA LEU A 389 -13.58 7.65 1.55
C LEU A 389 -13.40 9.00 0.84
N VAL A 390 -13.55 10.13 1.56
CA VAL A 390 -13.38 11.48 0.98
C VAL A 390 -12.00 11.60 0.35
N ARG A 391 -10.96 11.26 1.11
CA ARG A 391 -9.58 11.31 0.64
C ARG A 391 -9.39 10.48 -0.63
N ASN A 392 -9.82 9.22 -0.62
CA ASN A 392 -9.60 8.30 -1.73
C ASN A 392 -10.35 8.72 -3.00
N LEU A 393 -11.58 9.26 -2.86
CA LEU A 393 -12.35 9.77 -4.00
C LEU A 393 -11.64 10.94 -4.69
N ILE A 394 -11.09 11.88 -3.91
CA ILE A 394 -10.37 13.04 -4.47
C ILE A 394 -9.06 12.61 -5.14
N VAL A 395 -8.41 11.58 -4.62
CA VAL A 395 -7.13 11.06 -5.16
C VAL A 395 -7.32 10.27 -6.48
N ILE A 396 -8.53 9.85 -6.83
CA ILE A 396 -8.79 9.04 -8.03
C ILE A 396 -8.07 9.57 -9.29
N PRO A 397 -8.20 10.82 -9.72
CA PRO A 397 -7.62 11.29 -10.97
C PRO A 397 -6.11 11.52 -10.93
N SER A 398 -5.47 11.44 -9.77
CA SER A 398 -4.07 11.87 -9.60
C SER A 398 -3.11 11.13 -10.52
N ALA A 399 -3.19 9.81 -10.63
CA ALA A 399 -2.25 9.03 -11.45
C ALA A 399 -2.45 9.29 -12.95
N ALA A 400 -3.70 9.49 -13.42
CA ALA A 400 -3.97 9.86 -14.80
C ALA A 400 -3.42 11.25 -15.12
N LEU A 401 -3.58 12.22 -14.21
CA LEU A 401 -2.97 13.54 -14.35
C LEU A 401 -1.44 13.48 -14.40
N GLY A 402 -0.83 12.67 -13.54
CA GLY A 402 0.61 12.42 -13.58
C GLY A 402 1.06 11.83 -14.92
N GLY A 403 0.31 10.85 -15.46
CA GLY A 403 0.57 10.26 -16.77
C GLY A 403 0.44 11.23 -17.93
N LEU A 404 -0.54 12.14 -17.89
CA LEU A 404 -0.72 13.20 -18.87
C LEU A 404 0.43 14.24 -18.82
N LEU A 405 0.85 14.64 -17.62
CA LEU A 405 1.98 15.55 -17.46
C LEU A 405 3.31 14.91 -17.90
N TRP A 406 3.45 13.61 -17.69
CA TRP A 406 4.63 12.88 -18.13
C TRP A 406 4.70 12.75 -19.66
N ALA A 407 3.57 12.34 -20.30
CA ALA A 407 3.52 12.04 -21.73
C ALA A 407 3.28 13.27 -22.62
N GLY A 408 2.71 14.33 -22.05
CA GLY A 408 2.15 15.44 -22.83
C GLY A 408 0.72 15.18 -23.31
N PHE A 409 0.11 16.21 -23.84
CA PHE A 409 -1.22 16.12 -24.41
C PHE A 409 -1.44 17.18 -25.51
N SER A 410 -2.23 16.79 -26.51
CA SER A 410 -2.66 17.65 -27.62
C SER A 410 -4.15 17.96 -27.51
N ASN A 411 -4.55 19.06 -28.10
CA ASN A 411 -5.96 19.42 -28.21
C ASN A 411 -6.68 18.38 -29.09
N PRO A 412 -7.68 17.66 -28.56
CA PRO A 412 -8.35 16.61 -29.31
C PRO A 412 -9.14 17.11 -30.51
N LEU A 413 -9.44 18.43 -30.60
CA LEU A 413 -10.20 19.01 -31.69
C LEU A 413 -9.29 19.56 -32.79
N THR A 414 -8.14 20.15 -32.46
CA THR A 414 -7.23 20.80 -33.42
C THR A 414 -6.01 19.94 -33.74
N GLY A 415 -5.68 18.94 -32.91
CA GLY A 415 -4.45 18.16 -33.00
C GLY A 415 -3.19 18.93 -32.58
N GLU A 416 -3.32 20.21 -32.21
CA GLU A 416 -2.19 21.01 -31.75
C GLU A 416 -1.66 20.51 -30.41
N GLU A 417 -0.34 20.43 -30.31
CA GLU A 417 0.33 20.11 -29.05
C GLU A 417 0.10 21.24 -28.04
N VAL A 418 -0.56 20.93 -26.92
CA VAL A 418 -0.79 21.85 -25.81
C VAL A 418 0.36 21.81 -24.84
N PHE A 419 0.90 20.64 -24.59
CA PHE A 419 2.02 20.40 -23.69
C PHE A 419 2.81 19.17 -24.15
N ALA A 420 4.12 19.34 -24.35
CA ALA A 420 5.02 18.30 -24.88
C ALA A 420 5.26 17.13 -23.92
N GLY A 421 4.92 17.30 -22.65
CA GLY A 421 5.20 16.32 -21.61
C GLY A 421 6.62 16.41 -21.08
N ASP A 422 6.75 16.31 -19.77
CA ASP A 422 8.04 16.27 -19.09
C ASP A 422 7.91 15.57 -17.75
N PRO A 423 8.61 14.43 -17.56
CA PRO A 423 8.66 13.73 -16.28
C PRO A 423 9.06 14.64 -15.12
N THR A 424 10.03 15.54 -15.33
CA THR A 424 10.52 16.45 -14.28
C THR A 424 9.44 17.45 -13.86
N VAL A 425 8.66 17.96 -14.83
CA VAL A 425 7.51 18.84 -14.55
C VAL A 425 6.44 18.09 -13.77
N ALA A 426 6.11 16.84 -14.15
CA ALA A 426 5.13 16.02 -13.41
C ALA A 426 5.53 15.82 -11.95
N PHE A 427 6.81 15.50 -11.71
CA PHE A 427 7.37 15.30 -10.37
C PHE A 427 7.49 16.62 -9.60
N GLY A 428 7.83 17.72 -10.26
CA GLY A 428 7.88 19.06 -9.69
C GLY A 428 6.51 19.53 -9.21
N ILE A 429 5.46 19.38 -10.04
CA ILE A 429 4.08 19.72 -9.67
C ILE A 429 3.61 18.85 -8.50
N ALA A 430 3.87 17.55 -8.54
CA ALA A 430 3.55 16.66 -7.44
C ALA A 430 4.23 17.11 -6.14
N THR A 431 5.52 17.45 -6.18
CA THR A 431 6.26 18.00 -5.04
C THR A 431 5.62 19.30 -4.52
N ALA A 432 5.29 20.24 -5.41
CA ALA A 432 4.67 21.50 -5.02
C ALA A 432 3.34 21.29 -4.32
N VAL A 433 2.45 20.45 -4.87
CA VAL A 433 1.15 20.08 -4.25
C VAL A 433 1.36 19.41 -2.89
N GLY A 434 2.33 18.50 -2.78
CA GLY A 434 2.64 17.83 -1.52
C GLY A 434 3.19 18.79 -0.46
N LEU A 435 4.06 19.72 -0.83
CA LEU A 435 4.58 20.75 0.07
C LEU A 435 3.50 21.74 0.53
N VAL A 436 2.56 22.11 -0.35
CA VAL A 436 1.39 22.91 0.03
C VAL A 436 0.55 22.15 1.09
N GLY A 437 0.28 20.86 0.87
CA GLY A 437 -0.42 20.03 1.85
C GLY A 437 0.33 19.94 3.19
N THR A 438 1.64 19.71 3.14
CA THR A 438 2.50 19.64 4.33
C THR A 438 2.52 20.97 5.09
N GLY A 439 2.70 22.10 4.38
CA GLY A 439 2.69 23.43 4.96
C GLY A 439 1.34 23.78 5.57
N TYR A 440 0.25 23.44 4.88
CA TYR A 440 -1.09 23.62 5.40
C TYR A 440 -1.31 22.85 6.71
N PHE A 441 -0.87 21.59 6.80
CA PHE A 441 -0.94 20.82 8.04
C PHE A 441 -0.07 21.39 9.15
N ALA A 442 1.14 21.84 8.83
CA ALA A 442 2.02 22.45 9.82
C ALA A 442 1.43 23.71 10.44
N LEU A 443 0.70 24.51 9.64
CA LEU A 443 0.09 25.77 10.09
C LEU A 443 -1.27 25.55 10.80
N PHE A 444 -2.15 24.72 10.22
CA PHE A 444 -3.55 24.61 10.64
C PHE A 444 -3.88 23.25 11.28
N GLY A 445 -2.97 22.25 11.22
CA GLY A 445 -3.19 20.97 11.88
C GLY A 445 -3.31 21.13 13.39
N GLU A 446 -4.19 20.35 13.98
CA GLU A 446 -4.42 20.35 15.42
C GLU A 446 -3.79 19.13 16.06
N GLU A 447 -3.38 19.26 17.34
CA GLU A 447 -2.90 18.16 18.16
C GLU A 447 -4.10 17.54 18.89
N PHE A 448 -4.00 16.29 19.27
CA PHE A 448 -5.03 15.64 20.05
C PHE A 448 -4.88 15.98 21.54
N GLU A 449 -5.96 16.38 22.23
CA GLU A 449 -5.94 16.86 23.62
C GLU A 449 -5.23 15.94 24.63
N ALA A 450 -5.23 14.63 24.38
CA ALA A 450 -4.53 13.66 25.23
C ALA A 450 -2.98 13.84 25.23
N TYR A 451 -2.44 14.64 24.30
CA TYR A 451 -1.01 14.89 24.11
C TYR A 451 -0.64 16.37 24.24
N THR A 452 -1.57 17.22 24.64
CA THR A 452 -1.35 18.62 25.01
C THR A 452 -1.27 18.74 26.52
#